data_d01ca5576518f87bf398e97bafbc5022
#
_entry.id   d01ca5576518f87bf398e97bafbc5022
#
_cell.length_a   1.000
_cell.length_b   1.000
_cell.length_c   1.000
_cell.angle_alpha   90.00
_cell.angle_beta   90.00
_cell.angle_gamma   90.00
#
_symmetry.space_group_name_H-M   'P 1'
#
loop_
_entity.id
_entity.type
_entity.pdbx_description
1 polymer ?
#
loop_
_entity_poly.entity_id
_entity_poly.type
_entity_poly.pdbx_seq_one_letter_code
_entity_poly.pdbx_strand_id
1 'polypeptide(L)'
;MESDLKALEFDGIRRILERLTFSPYGADAARNLEPAPTLDIAREMQRAVTAARQVVDAYRAPRLGQVPDIRAALRQAAQPGAALPASALHNLRQLLQTGAILHELGGAYPDLLARRDQLEIAPSLGAALDKTINQAGRLREDATPELATLYQQYNQVKVGLEAQLKAQIRAPELADIFDETSRVHWHGTRAVLAVRATHVDRIKGVRRGTIGGGRDVLLEPIEAVAHNNRLEAFNGQIEGQNQIVLRATTDVVRSHLDALNGLVDAVTWVDLALAAGQFSAALNASPPALVDEAKVVLQQAYHPQLLLQFQEKNLAQIVPLSIRLDDGQSMLVITGPNTGGKTVVLKTVGLLVTMAHCGLHLPSEGSCEIGNFKRVIVDVGDKQSLHNHLSTFAGHVEVLKKLLREADDATLVLMDELGTGTDPEEGASLAMAVLDELAKRKVHGIVTTHLTPLKGFADQHAYLRNASMRFDHVNLAPTYELEFGVAGQSLGLIIAEKNGLPSELINRARGYLNEIHAAR
;
A
#
# COMPACT_ATOMS: atom_id res chain seq x y z
N MET A 1 17.74 7.36 -3.84
CA MET A 1 16.78 6.74 -2.90
C MET A 1 15.83 5.79 -3.61
N GLU A 2 14.98 6.22 -4.54
CA GLU A 2 14.01 5.30 -5.21
C GLU A 2 14.70 4.17 -5.98
N SER A 3 15.83 4.42 -6.67
CA SER A 3 16.63 3.38 -7.32
C SER A 3 17.18 2.35 -6.34
N ASP A 4 17.58 2.79 -5.15
CA ASP A 4 18.14 1.93 -4.11
C ASP A 4 17.04 1.06 -3.48
N LEU A 5 15.84 1.64 -3.23
CA LEU A 5 14.67 0.91 -2.75
C LEU A 5 14.21 -0.17 -3.76
N LYS A 6 14.24 0.15 -5.05
CA LYS A 6 13.91 -0.80 -6.11
C LYS A 6 14.92 -1.94 -6.18
N ALA A 7 16.23 -1.66 -6.05
CA ALA A 7 17.27 -2.68 -6.02
C ALA A 7 17.13 -3.64 -4.82
N LEU A 8 16.62 -3.15 -3.69
CA LEU A 8 16.30 -3.93 -2.49
C LEU A 8 14.93 -4.65 -2.58
N GLU A 9 14.20 -4.50 -3.67
CA GLU A 9 12.84 -5.07 -3.85
C GLU A 9 11.82 -4.58 -2.80
N PHE A 10 12.01 -3.37 -2.23
CA PHE A 10 11.14 -2.81 -1.21
C PHE A 10 9.70 -2.60 -1.72
N ASP A 11 9.50 -2.45 -3.03
CA ASP A 11 8.18 -2.41 -3.66
C ASP A 11 7.33 -3.66 -3.38
N GLY A 12 7.99 -4.80 -3.10
CA GLY A 12 7.30 -5.99 -2.66
C GLY A 12 6.64 -5.81 -1.28
N ILE A 13 7.34 -5.17 -0.35
CA ILE A 13 6.81 -4.84 0.98
C ILE A 13 5.67 -3.82 0.86
N ARG A 14 5.86 -2.74 0.09
CA ARG A 14 4.83 -1.74 -0.20
C ARG A 14 3.53 -2.39 -0.69
N ARG A 15 3.61 -3.32 -1.67
CA ARG A 15 2.45 -4.06 -2.21
C ARG A 15 1.78 -4.98 -1.19
N ILE A 16 2.54 -5.59 -0.29
CA ILE A 16 1.96 -6.42 0.77
C ILE A 16 1.19 -5.53 1.74
N LEU A 17 1.79 -4.43 2.20
CA LEU A 17 1.13 -3.48 3.09
C LEU A 17 -0.12 -2.88 2.46
N GLU A 18 -0.07 -2.47 1.18
CA GLU A 18 -1.22 -1.94 0.43
C GLU A 18 -2.43 -2.90 0.46
N ARG A 19 -2.19 -4.20 0.31
CA ARG A 19 -3.26 -5.22 0.35
C ARG A 19 -3.86 -5.42 1.74
N LEU A 20 -3.15 -5.04 2.78
CA LEU A 20 -3.57 -5.17 4.18
C LEU A 20 -4.30 -3.92 4.69
N THR A 21 -4.30 -2.82 3.94
CA THR A 21 -5.02 -1.59 4.30
C THR A 21 -6.53 -1.75 4.07
N PHE A 22 -7.32 -0.99 4.83
CA PHE A 22 -8.79 -0.97 4.74
C PHE A 22 -9.34 0.30 4.10
N SER A 23 -8.51 1.31 3.84
CA SER A 23 -8.91 2.59 3.24
C SER A 23 -8.06 2.95 2.02
N PRO A 24 -8.59 3.77 1.09
CA PRO A 24 -7.79 4.30 -0.02
C PRO A 24 -6.63 5.19 0.45
N TYR A 25 -6.75 5.82 1.62
CA TYR A 25 -5.70 6.65 2.20
C TYR A 25 -4.51 5.82 2.67
N GLY A 26 -4.77 4.74 3.42
CA GLY A 26 -3.74 3.80 3.85
C GLY A 26 -3.09 3.08 2.67
N ALA A 27 -3.87 2.72 1.64
CA ALA A 27 -3.34 2.13 0.42
C ALA A 27 -2.37 3.08 -0.30
N ASP A 28 -2.71 4.37 -0.41
CA ASP A 28 -1.82 5.39 -0.97
C ASP A 28 -0.56 5.57 -0.11
N ALA A 29 -0.70 5.61 1.21
CA ALA A 29 0.43 5.72 2.14
C ALA A 29 1.36 4.50 2.05
N ALA A 30 0.81 3.28 1.95
CA ALA A 30 1.60 2.05 1.81
C ALA A 30 2.37 2.01 0.48
N ARG A 31 1.76 2.44 -0.64
CA ARG A 31 2.44 2.53 -1.94
C ARG A 31 3.61 3.50 -1.93
N ASN A 32 3.48 4.60 -1.19
CA ASN A 32 4.48 5.66 -1.12
C ASN A 32 5.30 5.61 0.18
N LEU A 33 5.32 4.46 0.87
CA LEU A 33 6.08 4.31 2.11
C LEU A 33 7.58 4.48 1.84
N GLU A 34 8.20 5.40 2.56
CA GLU A 34 9.63 5.70 2.51
C GLU A 34 10.24 5.68 3.91
N PRO A 35 11.56 5.49 4.02
CA PRO A 35 12.26 5.66 5.30
C PRO A 35 11.96 7.01 5.92
N ALA A 36 11.68 7.01 7.20
CA ALA A 36 11.38 8.22 7.95
C ALA A 36 12.55 9.22 7.87
N PRO A 37 12.27 10.53 7.80
CA PRO A 37 13.31 11.56 7.71
C PRO A 37 14.19 11.65 8.96
N THR A 38 13.68 11.18 10.12
CA THR A 38 14.43 11.09 11.38
C THR A 38 14.15 9.78 12.09
N LEU A 39 15.09 9.35 12.92
CA LEU A 39 14.94 8.13 13.70
C LEU A 39 13.79 8.24 14.72
N ASP A 40 13.50 9.44 15.22
CA ASP A 40 12.39 9.65 16.18
C ASP A 40 11.03 9.39 15.54
N ILE A 41 10.85 9.78 14.26
CA ILE A 41 9.64 9.47 13.49
C ILE A 41 9.55 7.96 13.24
N ALA A 42 10.68 7.29 12.92
CA ALA A 42 10.70 5.84 12.79
C ALA A 42 10.34 5.14 14.11
N ARG A 43 10.84 5.63 15.26
CA ARG A 43 10.47 5.14 16.60
C ARG A 43 8.99 5.35 16.92
N GLU A 44 8.42 6.50 16.53
CA GLU A 44 6.99 6.78 16.68
C GLU A 44 6.14 5.78 15.88
N MET A 45 6.46 5.59 14.60
CA MET A 45 5.77 4.60 13.77
C MET A 45 5.94 3.18 14.30
N GLN A 46 7.13 2.81 14.77
CA GLN A 46 7.38 1.51 15.37
C GLN A 46 6.52 1.24 16.61
N ARG A 47 6.33 2.26 17.50
CA ARG A 47 5.40 2.15 18.64
C ARG A 47 3.97 1.95 18.16
N ALA A 48 3.54 2.69 17.12
CA ALA A 48 2.21 2.51 16.53
C ALA A 48 2.03 1.11 15.93
N VAL A 49 3.05 0.58 15.24
CA VAL A 49 3.04 -0.80 14.70
C VAL A 49 2.98 -1.84 15.82
N THR A 50 3.70 -1.60 16.93
CA THR A 50 3.66 -2.50 18.10
C THR A 50 2.27 -2.51 18.73
N ALA A 51 1.65 -1.35 18.93
CA ALA A 51 0.27 -1.25 19.42
C ALA A 51 -0.72 -1.88 18.43
N ALA A 52 -0.55 -1.64 17.13
CA ALA A 52 -1.36 -2.27 16.09
C ALA A 52 -1.24 -3.79 16.10
N ARG A 53 -0.04 -4.33 16.33
CA ARG A 53 0.16 -5.78 16.47
C ARG A 53 -0.62 -6.34 17.66
N GLN A 54 -0.66 -5.65 18.80
CA GLN A 54 -1.47 -6.05 19.96
C GLN A 54 -2.97 -6.06 19.62
N VAL A 55 -3.46 -5.07 18.86
CA VAL A 55 -4.84 -5.05 18.35
C VAL A 55 -5.12 -6.27 17.45
N VAL A 56 -4.22 -6.58 16.54
CA VAL A 56 -4.35 -7.73 15.62
C VAL A 56 -4.37 -9.05 16.40
N ASP A 57 -3.50 -9.21 17.39
CA ASP A 57 -3.42 -10.42 18.22
C ASP A 57 -4.67 -10.59 19.09
N ALA A 58 -5.28 -9.47 19.57
CA ALA A 58 -6.49 -9.49 20.39
C ALA A 58 -7.77 -9.73 19.57
N TYR A 59 -7.90 -9.11 18.38
CA TYR A 59 -9.16 -9.03 17.63
C TYR A 59 -9.11 -9.69 16.25
N ARG A 60 -7.97 -10.25 15.80
CA ARG A 60 -7.70 -10.84 14.49
C ARG A 60 -7.82 -9.88 13.28
N ALA A 61 -8.48 -8.77 13.37
CA ALA A 61 -8.50 -7.57 12.55
C ALA A 61 -9.65 -6.68 13.04
N PRO A 62 -9.45 -5.41 13.37
CA PRO A 62 -10.55 -4.52 13.71
C PRO A 62 -11.45 -4.34 12.50
N ARG A 63 -12.78 -4.52 12.69
CA ARG A 63 -13.76 -4.30 11.63
C ARG A 63 -14.03 -2.81 11.51
N LEU A 64 -13.17 -2.10 10.79
CA LEU A 64 -13.29 -0.65 10.58
C LEU A 64 -14.27 -0.27 9.45
N GLY A 65 -14.81 -1.27 8.73
CA GLY A 65 -15.70 -1.05 7.59
C GLY A 65 -14.97 -0.53 6.34
N GLN A 66 -15.74 -0.23 5.30
CA GLN A 66 -15.19 0.46 4.13
C GLN A 66 -15.15 1.96 4.39
N VAL A 67 -13.99 2.57 4.27
CA VAL A 67 -13.79 4.01 4.37
C VAL A 67 -13.76 4.60 2.95
N PRO A 68 -14.74 5.44 2.59
CA PRO A 68 -14.78 6.04 1.26
C PRO A 68 -13.73 7.15 1.12
N ASP A 69 -13.26 7.36 -0.13
CA ASP A 69 -12.39 8.50 -0.42
C ASP A 69 -13.20 9.80 -0.50
N ILE A 70 -12.94 10.70 0.45
CA ILE A 70 -13.62 12.00 0.53
C ILE A 70 -12.77 13.17 0.02
N ARG A 71 -11.54 12.96 -0.42
CA ARG A 71 -10.62 14.04 -0.81
C ARG A 71 -11.19 14.93 -1.92
N ALA A 72 -11.90 14.34 -2.89
CA ALA A 72 -12.57 15.11 -3.93
C ALA A 72 -13.73 15.97 -3.36
N ALA A 73 -14.51 15.41 -2.42
CA ALA A 73 -15.58 16.14 -1.75
C ALA A 73 -15.05 17.31 -0.90
N LEU A 74 -13.93 17.12 -0.18
CA LEU A 74 -13.30 18.21 0.59
C LEU A 74 -12.81 19.34 -0.34
N ARG A 75 -12.17 19.01 -1.47
CA ARG A 75 -11.77 20.03 -2.47
C ARG A 75 -12.97 20.78 -3.05
N GLN A 76 -14.08 20.09 -3.32
CA GLN A 76 -15.30 20.73 -3.79
C GLN A 76 -15.94 21.60 -2.71
N ALA A 77 -16.03 21.12 -1.46
CA ALA A 77 -16.59 21.87 -0.33
C ALA A 77 -15.81 23.15 -0.03
N ALA A 78 -14.50 23.19 -0.29
CA ALA A 78 -13.67 24.37 -0.12
C ALA A 78 -14.08 25.55 -1.05
N GLN A 79 -14.77 25.26 -2.16
CA GLN A 79 -15.22 26.29 -3.10
C GLN A 79 -16.44 27.04 -2.55
N PRO A 80 -16.43 28.37 -2.51
CA PRO A 80 -17.59 29.14 -2.06
C PRO A 80 -18.83 28.85 -2.91
N GLY A 81 -19.96 28.64 -2.25
CA GLY A 81 -21.25 28.37 -2.92
C GLY A 81 -21.41 26.95 -3.49
N ALA A 82 -20.42 26.07 -3.33
CA ALA A 82 -20.56 24.66 -3.72
C ALA A 82 -21.68 23.96 -2.93
N ALA A 83 -22.33 23.01 -3.58
CA ALA A 83 -23.27 22.08 -2.95
C ALA A 83 -22.76 20.65 -3.19
N LEU A 84 -22.43 19.93 -2.13
CA LEU A 84 -22.06 18.52 -2.22
C LEU A 84 -23.32 17.66 -2.47
N PRO A 85 -23.24 16.64 -3.32
CA PRO A 85 -24.33 15.69 -3.48
C PRO A 85 -24.55 14.87 -2.19
N ALA A 86 -25.75 14.36 -1.99
CA ALA A 86 -26.11 13.57 -0.81
C ALA A 86 -25.19 12.36 -0.59
N SER A 87 -24.72 11.72 -1.67
CA SER A 87 -23.73 10.62 -1.62
C SER A 87 -22.40 11.05 -1.01
N ALA A 88 -21.89 12.25 -1.33
CA ALA A 88 -20.65 12.78 -0.75
C ALA A 88 -20.84 13.10 0.73
N LEU A 89 -21.97 13.67 1.13
CA LEU A 89 -22.32 13.90 2.55
C LEU A 89 -22.43 12.57 3.32
N HIS A 90 -22.96 11.53 2.68
CA HIS A 90 -23.00 10.19 3.25
C HIS A 90 -21.59 9.62 3.49
N ASN A 91 -20.69 9.76 2.53
CA ASN A 91 -19.29 9.35 2.67
C ASN A 91 -18.60 10.10 3.81
N LEU A 92 -18.83 11.40 3.96
CA LEU A 92 -18.34 12.18 5.10
C LEU A 92 -18.86 11.62 6.42
N ARG A 93 -20.15 11.28 6.52
CA ARG A 93 -20.73 10.68 7.73
C ARG A 93 -20.08 9.33 8.05
N GLN A 94 -19.80 8.48 7.06
CA GLN A 94 -19.11 7.21 7.27
C GLN A 94 -17.69 7.43 7.81
N LEU A 95 -16.96 8.41 7.28
CA LEU A 95 -15.63 8.76 7.81
C LEU A 95 -15.70 9.23 9.27
N LEU A 96 -16.70 10.05 9.63
CA LEU A 96 -16.91 10.47 11.03
C LEU A 96 -17.17 9.27 11.96
N GLN A 97 -17.97 8.29 11.51
CA GLN A 97 -18.21 7.06 12.26
C GLN A 97 -16.92 6.24 12.44
N THR A 98 -16.11 6.13 11.39
CA THR A 98 -14.76 5.52 11.49
C THR A 98 -13.90 6.26 12.51
N GLY A 99 -13.89 7.59 12.49
CA GLY A 99 -13.17 8.41 13.47
C GLY A 99 -13.59 8.13 14.91
N ALA A 100 -14.86 7.93 15.18
CA ALA A 100 -15.35 7.56 16.51
C ALA A 100 -14.80 6.19 16.95
N ILE A 101 -14.80 5.19 16.08
CA ILE A 101 -14.20 3.86 16.35
C ILE A 101 -12.69 3.99 16.62
N LEU A 102 -11.98 4.80 15.83
CA LEU A 102 -10.54 5.03 16.02
C LEU A 102 -10.26 5.76 17.34
N HIS A 103 -11.13 6.67 17.76
CA HIS A 103 -11.01 7.36 19.05
C HIS A 103 -11.11 6.37 20.22
N GLU A 104 -12.08 5.46 20.18
CA GLU A 104 -12.22 4.39 21.20
C GLU A 104 -10.99 3.47 21.19
N LEU A 105 -10.53 3.06 19.99
CA LEU A 105 -9.36 2.21 19.81
C LEU A 105 -8.09 2.90 20.37
N GLY A 106 -7.88 4.19 20.06
CA GLY A 106 -6.77 4.99 20.59
C GLY A 106 -6.83 5.19 22.10
N GLY A 107 -8.02 5.13 22.71
CA GLY A 107 -8.19 5.11 24.15
C GLY A 107 -7.64 3.83 24.81
N ALA A 108 -7.82 2.68 24.16
CA ALA A 108 -7.32 1.39 24.60
C ALA A 108 -5.83 1.18 24.25
N TYR A 109 -5.35 1.76 23.14
CA TYR A 109 -3.99 1.63 22.62
C TYR A 109 -3.41 3.02 22.29
N PRO A 110 -2.92 3.79 23.29
CA PRO A 110 -2.50 5.18 23.10
C PRO A 110 -1.40 5.36 22.05
N ASP A 111 -0.44 4.43 21.95
CA ASP A 111 0.66 4.49 20.98
C ASP A 111 0.20 4.32 19.53
N LEU A 112 -0.97 3.70 19.30
CA LEU A 112 -1.55 3.57 17.96
C LEU A 112 -1.97 4.93 17.40
N LEU A 113 -2.34 5.87 18.25
CA LEU A 113 -2.89 7.16 17.89
C LEU A 113 -2.19 8.29 18.66
N ALA A 114 -0.88 8.47 18.40
CA ALA A 114 -0.07 9.49 19.04
C ALA A 114 -0.60 10.93 18.85
N ARG A 115 -1.43 11.15 17.83
CA ARG A 115 -2.09 12.43 17.50
C ARG A 115 -3.60 12.40 17.75
N ARG A 116 -4.01 11.89 18.90
CA ARG A 116 -5.41 11.75 19.29
C ARG A 116 -6.21 13.06 19.21
N ASP A 117 -5.56 14.21 19.42
CA ASP A 117 -6.18 15.53 19.40
C ASP A 117 -6.73 15.92 18.01
N GLN A 118 -6.23 15.30 16.93
CA GLN A 118 -6.72 15.51 15.57
C GLN A 118 -8.03 14.76 15.26
N LEU A 119 -8.48 13.89 16.17
CA LEU A 119 -9.75 13.16 16.06
C LEU A 119 -10.93 13.90 16.69
N GLU A 120 -10.80 15.15 17.10
CA GLU A 120 -11.93 15.94 17.58
C GLU A 120 -12.94 16.16 16.45
N ILE A 121 -13.94 15.27 16.43
CA ILE A 121 -15.08 15.41 15.53
C ILE A 121 -16.02 16.41 16.17
N ALA A 122 -16.19 17.57 15.54
CA ALA A 122 -17.15 18.56 16.00
C ALA A 122 -18.57 17.95 15.99
N PRO A 123 -19.25 17.82 17.14
CA PRO A 123 -20.59 17.22 17.21
C PRO A 123 -21.59 17.91 16.29
N SER A 124 -21.40 19.22 16.01
CA SER A 124 -22.20 20.02 15.11
C SER A 124 -22.22 19.50 13.66
N LEU A 125 -21.07 19.00 13.16
CA LEU A 125 -21.00 18.45 11.81
C LEU A 125 -21.79 17.12 11.71
N GLY A 126 -21.61 16.21 12.68
CA GLY A 126 -22.36 14.96 12.73
C GLY A 126 -23.88 15.21 12.77
N ALA A 127 -24.34 16.11 13.65
CA ALA A 127 -25.74 16.49 13.76
C ALA A 127 -26.29 17.12 12.46
N ALA A 128 -25.53 17.96 11.78
CA ALA A 128 -25.94 18.54 10.50
C ALA A 128 -26.10 17.48 9.41
N LEU A 129 -25.16 16.52 9.33
CA LEU A 129 -25.23 15.41 8.38
C LEU A 129 -26.44 14.50 8.67
N ASP A 130 -26.66 14.11 9.92
CA ASP A 130 -27.78 13.24 10.32
C ASP A 130 -29.14 13.89 10.09
N LYS A 131 -29.22 15.23 10.23
CA LYS A 131 -30.44 15.99 9.89
C LYS A 131 -30.67 16.03 8.37
N THR A 132 -29.61 16.04 7.56
CA THR A 132 -29.69 16.24 6.11
C THR A 132 -29.90 14.94 5.34
N ILE A 133 -29.19 13.85 5.72
CA ILE A 133 -29.20 12.59 5.00
C ILE A 133 -29.67 11.43 5.87
N ASN A 134 -30.39 10.48 5.24
CA ASN A 134 -30.82 9.24 5.90
C ASN A 134 -29.71 8.16 5.88
N GLN A 135 -30.00 6.99 6.48
CA GLN A 135 -29.04 5.87 6.53
C GLN A 135 -28.69 5.31 5.15
N ALA A 136 -29.59 5.45 4.16
CA ALA A 136 -29.36 5.02 2.79
C ALA A 136 -28.57 6.05 1.93
N GLY A 137 -28.08 7.14 2.53
CA GLY A 137 -27.33 8.18 1.83
C GLY A 137 -28.20 9.08 0.92
N ARG A 138 -29.51 9.13 1.14
CA ARG A 138 -30.43 10.01 0.42
C ARG A 138 -30.78 11.22 1.28
N LEU A 139 -31.05 12.35 0.62
CA LEU A 139 -31.57 13.53 1.30
C LEU A 139 -32.88 13.17 2.02
N ARG A 140 -33.03 13.64 3.24
CA ARG A 140 -34.23 13.41 4.05
C ARG A 140 -35.37 14.33 3.57
N GLU A 141 -36.56 13.78 3.42
CA GLU A 141 -37.75 14.55 3.05
C GLU A 141 -38.14 15.56 4.13
N ASP A 142 -37.69 15.35 5.36
CA ASP A 142 -37.91 16.19 6.54
C ASP A 142 -36.65 16.98 6.97
N ALA A 143 -35.67 17.13 6.10
CA ALA A 143 -34.43 17.86 6.41
C ALA A 143 -34.70 19.33 6.82
N THR A 144 -35.74 19.95 6.26
CA THR A 144 -36.27 21.26 6.70
C THR A 144 -37.81 21.22 6.74
N PRO A 145 -38.46 22.14 7.52
CA PRO A 145 -39.92 22.24 7.56
C PRO A 145 -40.54 22.51 6.19
N GLU A 146 -39.86 23.34 5.37
CA GLU A 146 -40.30 23.68 4.03
C GLU A 146 -40.30 22.45 3.11
N LEU A 147 -39.22 21.64 3.17
CA LEU A 147 -39.08 20.41 2.40
C LEU A 147 -40.14 19.37 2.83
N ALA A 148 -40.34 19.20 4.12
CA ALA A 148 -41.39 18.33 4.67
C ALA A 148 -42.79 18.71 4.16
N THR A 149 -43.10 20.01 4.15
CA THR A 149 -44.36 20.52 3.64
C THR A 149 -44.55 20.23 2.15
N LEU A 150 -43.49 20.44 1.34
CA LEU A 150 -43.53 20.15 -0.10
C LEU A 150 -43.74 18.66 -0.37
N TYR A 151 -43.04 17.77 0.32
CA TYR A 151 -43.26 16.33 0.19
C TYR A 151 -44.64 15.88 0.64
N GLN A 152 -45.17 16.46 1.72
CA GLN A 152 -46.54 16.18 2.17
C GLN A 152 -47.59 16.57 1.09
N GLN A 153 -47.45 17.76 0.51
CA GLN A 153 -48.34 18.23 -0.56
C GLN A 153 -48.23 17.40 -1.83
N TYR A 154 -46.99 17.08 -2.23
CA TYR A 154 -46.70 16.19 -3.36
C TYR A 154 -47.37 14.82 -3.18
N ASN A 155 -47.14 14.17 -2.02
CA ASN A 155 -47.70 12.86 -1.72
C ASN A 155 -49.25 12.89 -1.66
N GLN A 156 -49.86 13.95 -1.14
CA GLN A 156 -51.30 14.10 -1.13
C GLN A 156 -51.86 14.11 -2.55
N VAL A 157 -51.30 14.91 -3.45
CA VAL A 157 -51.72 14.97 -4.87
C VAL A 157 -51.47 13.65 -5.58
N LYS A 158 -50.32 13.02 -5.34
CA LYS A 158 -49.93 11.73 -5.94
C LYS A 158 -50.89 10.62 -5.56
N VAL A 159 -51.21 10.46 -4.27
CA VAL A 159 -52.13 9.44 -3.76
C VAL A 159 -53.56 9.70 -4.30
N GLY A 160 -53.99 10.95 -4.31
CA GLY A 160 -55.30 11.31 -4.87
C GLY A 160 -55.43 10.99 -6.36
N LEU A 161 -54.41 11.32 -7.16
CA LEU A 161 -54.34 11.01 -8.58
C LEU A 161 -54.31 9.50 -8.85
N GLU A 162 -53.51 8.75 -8.10
CA GLU A 162 -53.49 7.30 -8.23
C GLU A 162 -54.83 6.66 -7.91
N ALA A 163 -55.53 7.13 -6.86
CA ALA A 163 -56.86 6.65 -6.51
C ALA A 163 -57.89 6.95 -7.62
N GLN A 164 -57.85 8.16 -8.19
CA GLN A 164 -58.70 8.57 -9.30
C GLN A 164 -58.46 7.69 -10.55
N LEU A 165 -57.19 7.48 -10.94
CA LEU A 165 -56.88 6.66 -12.10
C LEU A 165 -57.20 5.16 -11.88
N LYS A 166 -57.01 4.64 -10.66
CA LYS A 166 -57.47 3.30 -10.29
C LYS A 166 -58.98 3.14 -10.36
N ALA A 167 -59.76 4.16 -9.95
CA ALA A 167 -61.18 4.17 -10.10
C ALA A 167 -61.61 4.19 -11.58
N GLN A 168 -60.92 4.95 -12.43
CA GLN A 168 -61.15 5.00 -13.86
C GLN A 168 -60.85 3.64 -14.55
N ILE A 169 -59.79 2.94 -14.19
CA ILE A 169 -59.48 1.57 -14.69
C ILE A 169 -60.62 0.59 -14.36
N ARG A 170 -61.28 0.77 -13.19
CA ARG A 170 -62.33 -0.12 -12.70
C ARG A 170 -63.74 0.33 -13.11
N ALA A 171 -63.87 1.39 -13.88
CA ALA A 171 -65.16 1.90 -14.31
C ALA A 171 -65.87 0.89 -15.25
N PRO A 172 -67.13 0.55 -15.04
CA PRO A 172 -67.87 -0.44 -15.84
C PRO A 172 -67.85 -0.12 -17.34
N GLU A 173 -67.82 1.16 -17.71
CA GLU A 173 -67.84 1.65 -19.08
C GLU A 173 -66.55 1.40 -19.82
N LEU A 174 -65.47 1.06 -19.09
CA LEU A 174 -64.12 0.80 -19.60
C LEU A 174 -63.64 -0.65 -19.37
N ALA A 175 -64.56 -1.52 -18.94
CA ALA A 175 -64.24 -2.93 -18.60
C ALA A 175 -63.77 -3.75 -19.81
N ASP A 176 -64.05 -3.33 -21.04
CA ASP A 176 -63.54 -3.92 -22.26
C ASP A 176 -62.14 -3.40 -22.69
N ILE A 177 -61.67 -2.32 -22.08
CA ILE A 177 -60.36 -1.71 -22.32
C ILE A 177 -59.35 -2.17 -21.29
N PHE A 178 -59.76 -2.26 -20.03
CA PHE A 178 -58.90 -2.62 -18.90
C PHE A 178 -59.30 -3.98 -18.32
N ASP A 179 -58.32 -4.76 -17.94
CA ASP A 179 -58.48 -6.05 -17.28
C ASP A 179 -57.99 -5.99 -15.82
N GLU A 180 -58.04 -7.13 -15.10
CA GLU A 180 -57.60 -7.23 -13.72
C GLU A 180 -56.09 -6.95 -13.53
N THR A 181 -55.29 -7.04 -14.60
CA THR A 181 -53.84 -6.76 -14.59
C THR A 181 -53.50 -5.30 -14.85
N SER A 182 -54.50 -4.52 -15.28
CA SER A 182 -54.33 -3.10 -15.61
C SER A 182 -54.06 -2.27 -14.38
N ARG A 183 -53.04 -1.41 -14.48
CA ARG A 183 -52.55 -0.59 -13.38
C ARG A 183 -52.13 0.81 -13.87
N VAL A 184 -52.02 1.73 -12.93
CA VAL A 184 -51.44 3.05 -13.19
C VAL A 184 -49.96 2.90 -13.46
N HIS A 185 -49.45 3.48 -14.54
CA HIS A 185 -48.04 3.56 -14.90
C HIS A 185 -47.49 4.95 -14.62
N TRP A 186 -46.19 5.03 -14.39
CA TRP A 186 -45.49 6.31 -14.28
C TRP A 186 -44.54 6.46 -15.48
N HIS A 187 -44.74 7.54 -16.25
CA HIS A 187 -43.86 7.94 -17.33
C HIS A 187 -43.12 9.22 -16.90
N GLY A 188 -41.89 9.06 -16.43
CA GLY A 188 -41.17 10.10 -15.68
C GLY A 188 -41.97 10.46 -14.40
N THR A 189 -42.34 11.72 -14.27
CA THR A 189 -43.11 12.25 -13.12
C THR A 189 -44.62 12.21 -13.31
N ARG A 190 -45.13 11.69 -14.44
CA ARG A 190 -46.53 11.70 -14.82
C ARG A 190 -47.19 10.35 -14.68
N ALA A 191 -48.33 10.30 -14.02
CA ALA A 191 -49.15 9.11 -13.95
C ALA A 191 -49.95 8.96 -15.25
N VAL A 192 -49.93 7.78 -15.86
CA VAL A 192 -50.55 7.46 -17.16
C VAL A 192 -51.22 6.10 -17.09
N LEU A 193 -52.14 5.83 -18.02
CA LEU A 193 -52.73 4.52 -18.24
C LEU A 193 -52.15 3.86 -19.48
N ALA A 194 -51.89 2.56 -19.40
CA ALA A 194 -51.54 1.77 -20.59
C ALA A 194 -52.84 1.31 -21.27
N VAL A 195 -53.10 1.82 -22.47
CA VAL A 195 -54.32 1.55 -23.24
C VAL A 195 -53.93 0.89 -24.56
N ARG A 196 -54.60 -0.22 -24.95
CA ARG A 196 -54.36 -0.85 -26.25
C ARG A 196 -54.52 0.16 -27.39
N ALA A 197 -53.61 0.16 -28.34
CA ALA A 197 -53.59 1.10 -29.46
C ALA A 197 -54.94 1.15 -30.22
N THR A 198 -55.68 0.04 -30.29
CA THR A 198 -57.02 -0.08 -30.90
C THR A 198 -58.14 0.62 -30.12
N HIS A 199 -57.95 0.94 -28.85
CA HIS A 199 -58.94 1.53 -27.96
C HIS A 199 -58.55 2.93 -27.46
N VAL A 200 -57.40 3.46 -27.90
CA VAL A 200 -56.83 4.70 -27.37
C VAL A 200 -57.75 5.90 -27.57
N ASP A 201 -58.57 5.96 -28.65
CA ASP A 201 -59.46 7.07 -28.98
C ASP A 201 -60.74 7.08 -28.13
N ARG A 202 -60.96 6.03 -27.34
CA ARG A 202 -62.11 5.94 -26.42
C ARG A 202 -61.89 6.70 -25.12
N ILE A 203 -60.63 7.02 -24.79
CA ILE A 203 -60.28 7.77 -23.57
C ILE A 203 -59.66 9.10 -24.03
N LYS A 204 -60.26 10.21 -23.64
CA LYS A 204 -59.70 11.53 -23.94
C LYS A 204 -58.43 11.75 -23.13
N GLY A 205 -57.32 12.03 -23.83
CA GLY A 205 -56.04 12.21 -23.15
C GLY A 205 -54.87 12.54 -24.10
N VAL A 206 -53.72 12.72 -23.51
CA VAL A 206 -52.48 13.03 -24.22
C VAL A 206 -51.63 11.75 -24.33
N ARG A 207 -51.23 11.38 -25.55
CA ARG A 207 -50.31 10.25 -25.76
C ARG A 207 -48.90 10.64 -25.32
N ARG A 208 -48.29 9.88 -24.40
CA ARG A 208 -46.98 10.15 -23.84
C ARG A 208 -45.89 9.17 -24.33
N GLY A 209 -46.27 8.03 -24.87
CA GLY A 209 -45.37 7.00 -25.36
C GLY A 209 -46.08 5.71 -25.67
N THR A 210 -45.31 4.64 -25.93
CA THR A 210 -45.83 3.28 -26.14
C THR A 210 -44.99 2.26 -25.37
N ILE A 211 -45.66 1.14 -25.02
CA ILE A 211 -45.01 -0.03 -24.41
C ILE A 211 -45.37 -1.32 -25.16
N GLY A 212 -44.70 -2.44 -24.86
CA GLY A 212 -45.03 -3.72 -25.45
C GLY A 212 -44.81 -3.80 -26.98
N GLY A 213 -43.83 -3.06 -27.52
CA GLY A 213 -43.57 -3.01 -28.96
C GLY A 213 -44.63 -2.25 -29.76
N GLY A 214 -45.26 -1.26 -29.13
CA GLY A 214 -46.30 -0.43 -29.77
C GLY A 214 -47.74 -0.96 -29.62
N ARG A 215 -47.95 -2.08 -28.91
CA ARG A 215 -49.27 -2.64 -28.65
C ARG A 215 -50.13 -1.77 -27.73
N ASP A 216 -49.49 -1.16 -26.73
CA ASP A 216 -50.12 -0.33 -25.74
C ASP A 216 -49.57 1.10 -25.79
N VAL A 217 -50.46 2.09 -25.72
CA VAL A 217 -50.13 3.50 -25.68
C VAL A 217 -50.21 3.97 -24.22
N LEU A 218 -49.18 4.65 -23.76
CA LEU A 218 -49.20 5.37 -22.49
C LEU A 218 -49.98 6.64 -22.66
N LEU A 219 -51.21 6.64 -22.16
CA LEU A 219 -52.14 7.73 -22.26
C LEU A 219 -52.25 8.46 -20.92
N GLU A 220 -52.08 9.77 -20.95
CA GLU A 220 -52.41 10.66 -19.83
C GLU A 220 -53.87 11.13 -19.99
N PRO A 221 -54.81 10.63 -19.18
CA PRO A 221 -56.21 11.09 -19.26
C PRO A 221 -56.31 12.59 -19.02
N ILE A 222 -57.27 13.24 -19.68
CA ILE A 222 -57.42 14.69 -19.59
C ILE A 222 -57.66 15.17 -18.15
N GLU A 223 -58.33 14.36 -17.34
CA GLU A 223 -58.61 14.59 -15.92
C GLU A 223 -57.33 14.50 -15.06
N ALA A 224 -56.31 13.77 -15.53
CA ALA A 224 -55.00 13.62 -14.86
C ALA A 224 -54.04 14.78 -15.15
N VAL A 225 -54.21 15.49 -16.27
CA VAL A 225 -53.28 16.53 -16.74
C VAL A 225 -53.01 17.60 -15.70
N ALA A 226 -54.06 18.13 -15.07
CA ALA A 226 -53.91 19.17 -14.06
C ALA A 226 -53.13 18.69 -12.83
N HIS A 227 -53.40 17.45 -12.37
CA HIS A 227 -52.68 16.85 -11.24
C HIS A 227 -51.22 16.53 -11.58
N ASN A 228 -50.97 15.99 -12.77
CA ASN A 228 -49.61 15.73 -13.24
C ASN A 228 -48.79 17.03 -13.37
N ASN A 229 -49.38 18.11 -13.91
CA ASN A 229 -48.72 19.42 -13.96
C ASN A 229 -48.40 19.95 -12.55
N ARG A 230 -49.27 19.72 -11.59
CA ARG A 230 -49.05 20.12 -10.19
C ARG A 230 -47.95 19.28 -9.55
N LEU A 231 -47.86 17.95 -9.82
CA LEU A 231 -46.77 17.09 -9.36
C LEU A 231 -45.42 17.52 -9.96
N GLU A 232 -45.39 17.89 -11.23
CA GLU A 232 -44.19 18.39 -11.90
C GLU A 232 -43.72 19.72 -11.29
N ALA A 233 -44.66 20.65 -10.99
CA ALA A 233 -44.34 21.88 -10.29
C ALA A 233 -43.78 21.63 -8.88
N PHE A 234 -44.36 20.68 -8.11
CA PHE A 234 -43.81 20.29 -6.82
C PHE A 234 -42.43 19.67 -6.95
N ASN A 235 -42.16 18.80 -7.95
CA ASN A 235 -40.85 18.25 -8.18
C ASN A 235 -39.81 19.34 -8.44
N GLY A 236 -40.15 20.37 -9.22
CA GLY A 236 -39.25 21.51 -9.44
C GLY A 236 -38.95 22.29 -8.15
N GLN A 237 -39.98 22.51 -7.29
CA GLN A 237 -39.82 23.17 -5.99
C GLN A 237 -38.98 22.33 -5.01
N ILE A 238 -39.25 21.01 -4.95
CA ILE A 238 -38.46 20.06 -4.13
C ILE A 238 -37.00 20.06 -4.55
N GLU A 239 -36.72 19.98 -5.86
CA GLU A 239 -35.32 20.02 -6.34
C GLU A 239 -34.62 21.34 -6.01
N GLY A 240 -35.31 22.48 -6.19
CA GLY A 240 -34.79 23.79 -5.77
C GLY A 240 -34.47 23.83 -4.27
N GLN A 241 -35.39 23.32 -3.43
CA GLN A 241 -35.19 23.26 -1.99
C GLN A 241 -34.07 22.26 -1.59
N ASN A 242 -33.97 21.12 -2.29
CA ASN A 242 -32.87 20.17 -2.11
C ASN A 242 -31.51 20.85 -2.30
N GLN A 243 -31.33 21.66 -3.35
CA GLN A 243 -30.09 22.40 -3.62
C GLN A 243 -29.77 23.40 -2.52
N ILE A 244 -30.78 24.07 -1.94
CA ILE A 244 -30.61 24.99 -0.80
C ILE A 244 -30.10 24.21 0.43
N VAL A 245 -30.74 23.10 0.76
CA VAL A 245 -30.36 22.26 1.91
C VAL A 245 -28.94 21.70 1.74
N LEU A 246 -28.61 21.15 0.55
CA LEU A 246 -27.28 20.62 0.26
C LEU A 246 -26.21 21.69 0.36
N ARG A 247 -26.48 22.91 -0.13
CA ARG A 247 -25.55 24.05 -0.03
C ARG A 247 -25.34 24.46 1.43
N ALA A 248 -26.41 24.62 2.20
CA ALA A 248 -26.29 24.98 3.62
C ALA A 248 -25.50 23.93 4.42
N THR A 249 -25.75 22.65 4.16
CA THR A 249 -24.97 21.56 4.80
C THR A 249 -23.52 21.56 4.33
N THR A 250 -23.25 21.89 3.06
CA THR A 250 -21.87 22.01 2.55
C THR A 250 -21.13 23.20 3.19
N ASP A 251 -21.83 24.29 3.52
CA ASP A 251 -21.24 25.41 4.26
C ASP A 251 -20.81 24.99 5.68
N VAL A 252 -21.59 24.12 6.34
CA VAL A 252 -21.19 23.50 7.61
C VAL A 252 -19.95 22.61 7.41
N VAL A 253 -19.91 21.76 6.36
CA VAL A 253 -18.72 20.96 6.03
C VAL A 253 -17.51 21.86 5.82
N ARG A 254 -17.68 22.97 5.10
CA ARG A 254 -16.58 23.93 4.81
C ARG A 254 -15.98 24.52 6.07
N SER A 255 -16.80 24.84 7.08
CA SER A 255 -16.32 25.36 8.36
C SER A 255 -15.50 24.33 9.18
N HIS A 256 -15.52 23.05 8.79
CA HIS A 256 -14.81 21.95 9.48
C HIS A 256 -13.73 21.27 8.60
N LEU A 257 -13.28 21.93 7.52
CA LEU A 257 -12.31 21.31 6.58
C LEU A 257 -11.01 20.92 7.26
N ASP A 258 -10.47 21.72 8.17
CA ASP A 258 -9.22 21.42 8.87
C ASP A 258 -9.37 20.18 9.76
N ALA A 259 -10.47 20.09 10.50
CA ALA A 259 -10.78 18.90 11.31
C ALA A 259 -10.98 17.64 10.45
N LEU A 260 -11.63 17.77 9.28
CA LEU A 260 -11.82 16.64 8.36
C LEU A 260 -10.52 16.20 7.70
N ASN A 261 -9.62 17.12 7.36
CA ASN A 261 -8.28 16.77 6.86
C ASN A 261 -7.46 16.09 7.96
N GLY A 262 -7.48 16.61 9.19
CA GLY A 262 -6.84 15.95 10.34
C GLY A 262 -7.37 14.53 10.60
N LEU A 263 -8.69 14.33 10.41
CA LEU A 263 -9.29 12.99 10.50
C LEU A 263 -8.80 12.06 9.38
N VAL A 264 -8.66 12.54 8.15
CA VAL A 264 -8.08 11.78 7.03
C VAL A 264 -6.64 11.37 7.35
N ASP A 265 -5.83 12.30 7.89
CA ASP A 265 -4.45 12.03 8.28
C ASP A 265 -4.37 10.98 9.40
N ALA A 266 -5.25 11.08 10.40
CA ALA A 266 -5.32 10.10 11.48
C ALA A 266 -5.76 8.71 10.99
N VAL A 267 -6.76 8.63 10.11
CA VAL A 267 -7.18 7.37 9.46
C VAL A 267 -6.03 6.78 8.66
N THR A 268 -5.31 7.61 7.89
CA THR A 268 -4.14 7.17 7.10
C THR A 268 -3.06 6.54 7.98
N TRP A 269 -2.72 7.21 9.09
CA TRP A 269 -1.73 6.74 10.05
C TRP A 269 -2.12 5.40 10.67
N VAL A 270 -3.34 5.31 11.21
CA VAL A 270 -3.82 4.10 11.88
C VAL A 270 -3.96 2.94 10.90
N ASP A 271 -4.45 3.19 9.68
CA ASP A 271 -4.60 2.16 8.66
C ASP A 271 -3.24 1.58 8.26
N LEU A 272 -2.24 2.43 8.03
CA LEU A 272 -0.88 1.98 7.73
C LEU A 272 -0.28 1.21 8.91
N ALA A 273 -0.46 1.69 10.15
CA ALA A 273 0.02 0.99 11.34
C ALA A 273 -0.65 -0.38 11.52
N LEU A 274 -1.97 -0.48 11.30
CA LEU A 274 -2.71 -1.76 11.37
C LEU A 274 -2.28 -2.72 10.26
N ALA A 275 -2.05 -2.24 9.04
CA ALA A 275 -1.50 -3.04 7.94
C ALA A 275 -0.10 -3.57 8.29
N ALA A 276 0.77 -2.71 8.85
CA ALA A 276 2.10 -3.11 9.34
C ALA A 276 2.03 -4.07 10.53
N GLY A 277 1.07 -3.91 11.44
CA GLY A 277 0.79 -4.84 12.53
C GLY A 277 0.36 -6.22 12.04
N GLN A 278 -0.52 -6.29 11.05
CA GLN A 278 -0.92 -7.55 10.39
C GLN A 278 0.28 -8.21 9.68
N PHE A 279 1.09 -7.42 8.96
CA PHE A 279 2.31 -7.89 8.32
C PHE A 279 3.31 -8.43 9.35
N SER A 280 3.49 -7.73 10.48
CA SER A 280 4.30 -8.18 11.62
C SER A 280 3.78 -9.53 12.18
N ALA A 281 2.46 -9.68 12.30
CA ALA A 281 1.84 -10.93 12.75
C ALA A 281 2.11 -12.09 11.78
N ALA A 282 1.94 -11.86 10.49
CA ALA A 282 2.15 -12.89 9.46
C ALA A 282 3.60 -13.39 9.43
N LEU A 283 4.57 -12.54 9.72
CA LEU A 283 6.00 -12.87 9.74
C LEU A 283 6.51 -13.32 11.12
N ASN A 284 5.68 -13.31 12.15
CA ASN A 284 6.12 -13.41 13.56
C ASN A 284 7.28 -12.44 13.87
N ALA A 285 7.17 -11.21 13.36
CA ALA A 285 8.22 -10.20 13.45
C ALA A 285 8.21 -9.47 14.81
N SER A 286 9.37 -8.92 15.18
CA SER A 286 9.58 -8.18 16.43
C SER A 286 10.16 -6.79 16.16
N PRO A 287 9.90 -5.78 17.00
CA PRO A 287 10.49 -4.45 16.86
C PRO A 287 12.01 -4.51 17.07
N PRO A 288 12.85 -4.05 16.12
CA PRO A 288 14.27 -3.88 16.36
C PRO A 288 14.53 -2.70 17.32
N ALA A 289 15.64 -2.72 18.04
CA ALA A 289 16.11 -1.54 18.74
C ALA A 289 16.66 -0.52 17.73
N LEU A 290 16.04 0.66 17.68
CA LEU A 290 16.52 1.78 16.86
C LEU A 290 17.48 2.63 17.69
N VAL A 291 18.76 2.66 17.31
CA VAL A 291 19.86 3.31 18.07
C VAL A 291 20.49 4.43 17.26
N ASP A 292 21.06 5.42 17.96
CA ASP A 292 21.56 6.64 17.32
C ASP A 292 22.91 6.43 16.61
N GLU A 293 23.74 5.48 17.10
CA GLU A 293 25.02 5.12 16.46
C GLU A 293 24.74 4.29 15.19
N ALA A 294 25.54 4.51 14.13
CA ALA A 294 25.45 3.71 12.92
C ALA A 294 25.95 2.29 13.17
N LYS A 295 25.06 1.32 13.18
CA LYS A 295 25.38 -0.12 13.31
C LYS A 295 24.26 -0.99 12.77
N VAL A 296 24.58 -2.23 12.43
CA VAL A 296 23.62 -3.27 12.09
C VAL A 296 23.92 -4.51 12.92
N VAL A 297 22.99 -4.92 13.74
CA VAL A 297 23.02 -6.20 14.44
C VAL A 297 21.76 -6.96 14.11
N LEU A 298 21.89 -8.05 13.40
CA LEU A 298 20.80 -8.97 13.07
C LEU A 298 21.11 -10.33 13.68
N GLN A 299 20.19 -10.87 14.46
CA GLN A 299 20.32 -12.20 15.04
C GLN A 299 19.18 -13.07 14.54
N GLN A 300 19.52 -14.10 13.77
CA GLN A 300 18.54 -15.03 13.18
C GLN A 300 17.40 -14.32 12.45
N ALA A 301 17.74 -13.35 11.61
CA ALA A 301 16.80 -12.57 10.84
C ALA A 301 16.53 -13.21 9.47
N TYR A 302 15.31 -13.08 8.98
CA TYR A 302 14.88 -13.67 7.73
C TYR A 302 14.59 -12.60 6.67
N HIS A 303 14.80 -12.97 5.41
CA HIS A 303 14.31 -12.16 4.29
C HIS A 303 12.77 -12.22 4.25
N PRO A 304 12.04 -11.11 4.43
CA PRO A 304 10.58 -11.14 4.65
C PRO A 304 9.80 -11.82 3.52
N GLN A 305 10.14 -11.50 2.26
CA GLN A 305 9.43 -12.05 1.10
C GLN A 305 9.74 -13.54 0.89
N LEU A 306 10.99 -13.97 1.13
CA LEU A 306 11.33 -15.37 1.08
C LEU A 306 10.61 -16.14 2.19
N LEU A 307 10.54 -15.60 3.40
CA LEU A 307 9.83 -16.21 4.52
C LEU A 307 8.35 -16.45 4.18
N LEU A 308 7.65 -15.45 3.61
CA LEU A 308 6.26 -15.60 3.17
C LEU A 308 6.11 -16.66 2.07
N GLN A 309 7.00 -16.66 1.07
CA GLN A 309 6.97 -17.65 -0.02
C GLN A 309 7.20 -19.08 0.51
N PHE A 310 8.08 -19.26 1.49
CA PHE A 310 8.35 -20.56 2.11
C PHE A 310 7.16 -21.03 2.93
N GLN A 311 6.51 -20.14 3.68
CA GLN A 311 5.28 -20.44 4.43
C GLN A 311 4.13 -20.86 3.49
N GLU A 312 3.90 -20.10 2.40
CA GLU A 312 2.86 -20.39 1.42
C GLU A 312 3.05 -21.73 0.71
N LYS A 313 4.31 -22.11 0.42
CA LYS A 313 4.65 -23.33 -0.32
C LYS A 313 4.95 -24.54 0.57
N ASN A 314 4.84 -24.40 1.91
CA ASN A 314 5.24 -25.43 2.87
C ASN A 314 6.65 -26.00 2.61
N LEU A 315 7.61 -25.13 2.24
CA LEU A 315 8.99 -25.52 1.99
C LEU A 315 9.72 -25.71 3.32
N ALA A 316 10.62 -26.71 3.37
CA ALA A 316 11.09 -27.27 4.63
C ALA A 316 11.96 -26.33 5.49
N GLN A 317 12.75 -25.42 4.92
CA GLN A 317 13.57 -24.50 5.71
C GLN A 317 14.08 -23.28 4.90
N ILE A 318 13.99 -22.11 5.51
CA ILE A 318 14.74 -20.91 5.15
C ILE A 318 15.87 -20.74 6.18
N VAL A 319 17.07 -20.39 5.73
CA VAL A 319 18.22 -20.18 6.62
C VAL A 319 18.22 -18.74 7.12
N PRO A 320 18.18 -18.51 8.45
CA PRO A 320 18.23 -17.16 9.02
C PRO A 320 19.63 -16.55 8.90
N LEU A 321 19.68 -15.24 8.80
CA LEU A 321 20.91 -14.46 8.74
C LEU A 321 21.25 -13.89 10.13
N SER A 322 22.48 -14.16 10.59
CA SER A 322 23.07 -13.44 11.73
C SER A 322 24.28 -12.64 11.23
N ILE A 323 24.25 -11.32 11.48
CA ILE A 323 25.31 -10.41 11.03
C ILE A 323 25.48 -9.26 12.02
N ARG A 324 26.72 -8.76 12.12
CA ARG A 324 27.08 -7.62 12.94
C ARG A 324 28.04 -6.70 12.20
N LEU A 325 27.64 -5.44 12.04
CA LEU A 325 28.44 -4.33 11.54
C LEU A 325 28.43 -3.25 12.62
N ASP A 326 29.56 -3.00 13.28
CA ASP A 326 29.70 -2.00 14.34
C ASP A 326 31.08 -1.31 14.28
N ASP A 327 31.37 -0.41 15.22
CA ASP A 327 32.54 0.46 15.23
C ASP A 327 33.90 -0.25 15.11
N GLY A 328 33.99 -1.55 15.40
CA GLY A 328 35.23 -2.31 15.31
C GLY A 328 35.47 -2.94 13.93
N GLN A 329 34.41 -3.35 13.25
CA GLN A 329 34.43 -4.06 11.96
C GLN A 329 33.18 -3.72 11.15
N SER A 330 33.13 -2.51 10.66
CA SER A 330 31.93 -1.95 10.02
C SER A 330 31.76 -2.34 8.55
N MET A 331 32.81 -2.91 7.92
CA MET A 331 32.78 -3.32 6.52
C MET A 331 33.06 -4.83 6.38
N LEU A 332 32.11 -5.55 5.78
CA LEU A 332 32.19 -6.98 5.54
C LEU A 332 32.48 -7.28 4.07
N VAL A 333 33.52 -8.09 3.82
CA VAL A 333 33.89 -8.59 2.48
C VAL A 333 33.45 -10.05 2.38
N ILE A 334 32.36 -10.33 1.65
CA ILE A 334 31.83 -11.69 1.49
C ILE A 334 32.42 -12.31 0.21
N THR A 335 33.04 -13.45 0.36
CA THR A 335 33.63 -14.19 -0.75
C THR A 335 32.96 -15.54 -0.96
N GLY A 336 33.18 -16.16 -2.12
CA GLY A 336 32.58 -17.47 -2.45
C GLY A 336 31.82 -17.49 -3.78
N PRO A 337 31.24 -18.64 -4.16
CA PRO A 337 30.50 -18.79 -5.42
C PRO A 337 29.21 -17.98 -5.42
N ASN A 338 28.74 -17.55 -6.62
CA ASN A 338 27.51 -16.77 -6.75
C ASN A 338 26.26 -17.56 -6.34
N THR A 339 26.27 -18.86 -6.51
CA THR A 339 25.20 -19.77 -6.10
C THR A 339 25.03 -19.89 -4.58
N GLY A 340 25.95 -19.33 -3.78
CA GLY A 340 25.94 -19.43 -2.31
C GLY A 340 24.96 -18.50 -1.60
N GLY A 341 24.31 -17.55 -2.28
CA GLY A 341 23.34 -16.63 -1.67
C GLY A 341 23.91 -15.28 -1.25
N LYS A 342 25.10 -14.87 -1.70
CA LYS A 342 25.75 -13.57 -1.36
C LYS A 342 24.82 -12.37 -1.64
N THR A 343 24.21 -12.32 -2.82
CA THR A 343 23.26 -11.27 -3.23
C THR A 343 22.02 -11.23 -2.32
N VAL A 344 21.57 -12.41 -1.84
CA VAL A 344 20.43 -12.50 -0.90
C VAL A 344 20.81 -11.89 0.46
N VAL A 345 22.05 -12.11 0.94
CA VAL A 345 22.55 -11.47 2.17
C VAL A 345 22.50 -9.94 2.05
N LEU A 346 23.04 -9.38 0.95
CA LEU A 346 23.00 -7.94 0.69
C LEU A 346 21.57 -7.39 0.69
N LYS A 347 20.67 -8.02 -0.08
CA LYS A 347 19.26 -7.62 -0.16
C LYS A 347 18.58 -7.74 1.20
N THR A 348 18.83 -8.81 1.95
CA THR A 348 18.24 -9.02 3.28
C THR A 348 18.64 -7.90 4.23
N VAL A 349 19.92 -7.58 4.34
CA VAL A 349 20.39 -6.51 5.23
C VAL A 349 19.80 -5.16 4.82
N GLY A 350 19.90 -4.80 3.54
CA GLY A 350 19.38 -3.53 3.04
C GLY A 350 17.87 -3.40 3.24
N LEU A 351 17.13 -4.46 2.96
CA LEU A 351 15.68 -4.49 3.13
C LEU A 351 15.26 -4.34 4.60
N LEU A 352 15.92 -5.09 5.51
CA LEU A 352 15.62 -5.02 6.94
C LEU A 352 15.99 -3.66 7.55
N VAL A 353 17.11 -3.06 7.16
CA VAL A 353 17.46 -1.68 7.58
C VAL A 353 16.44 -0.68 7.07
N THR A 354 16.03 -0.78 5.81
CA THR A 354 14.99 0.08 5.22
C THR A 354 13.66 -0.09 5.95
N MET A 355 13.24 -1.32 6.23
CA MET A 355 12.02 -1.62 6.99
C MET A 355 12.05 -1.00 8.38
N ALA A 356 13.18 -1.13 9.10
CA ALA A 356 13.35 -0.55 10.43
C ALA A 356 13.23 0.98 10.42
N HIS A 357 13.80 1.64 9.40
CA HIS A 357 13.67 3.09 9.21
C HIS A 357 12.26 3.52 8.78
N CYS A 358 11.43 2.60 8.28
CA CYS A 358 10.00 2.82 8.09
C CYS A 358 9.17 2.51 9.35
N GLY A 359 9.81 2.19 10.48
CA GLY A 359 9.13 1.80 11.73
C GLY A 359 8.51 0.39 11.70
N LEU A 360 8.85 -0.44 10.71
CA LEU A 360 8.34 -1.80 10.59
C LEU A 360 9.11 -2.76 11.51
N HIS A 361 8.43 -3.81 11.96
CA HIS A 361 9.04 -4.92 12.68
C HIS A 361 9.84 -5.82 11.74
N LEU A 362 10.86 -6.49 12.28
CA LEU A 362 11.74 -7.38 11.54
C LEU A 362 11.47 -8.85 11.88
N PRO A 363 11.37 -9.74 10.89
CA PRO A 363 11.25 -11.17 11.13
C PRO A 363 12.58 -11.73 11.64
N SER A 364 12.66 -12.01 12.93
CA SER A 364 13.86 -12.55 13.59
C SER A 364 13.51 -13.37 14.82
N GLU A 365 14.31 -14.39 15.10
CA GLU A 365 14.20 -15.18 16.34
C GLU A 365 15.06 -14.61 17.47
N GLY A 366 15.98 -13.69 17.15
CA GLY A 366 16.84 -13.01 18.11
C GLY A 366 16.63 -11.49 18.13
N SER A 367 17.42 -10.80 18.96
CA SER A 367 17.40 -9.35 19.03
C SER A 367 18.05 -8.71 17.82
N CYS A 368 17.43 -7.64 17.31
CA CYS A 368 18.01 -6.84 16.24
C CYS A 368 18.21 -5.40 16.71
N GLU A 369 19.35 -4.80 16.30
CA GLU A 369 19.64 -3.39 16.51
C GLU A 369 19.98 -2.73 15.18
N ILE A 370 19.29 -1.65 14.86
CA ILE A 370 19.48 -0.89 13.61
C ILE A 370 19.84 0.55 13.96
N GLY A 371 20.99 0.98 13.44
CA GLY A 371 21.53 2.30 13.64
C GLY A 371 20.91 3.37 12.74
N ASN A 372 21.24 4.61 13.03
CA ASN A 372 20.76 5.79 12.32
C ASN A 372 21.54 6.00 11.01
N PHE A 373 21.19 5.25 9.97
CA PHE A 373 21.75 5.47 8.64
C PHE A 373 20.97 6.54 7.89
N LYS A 374 21.65 7.62 7.54
CA LYS A 374 21.07 8.70 6.72
C LYS A 374 20.92 8.30 5.25
N ARG A 375 21.74 7.33 4.79
CA ARG A 375 21.75 6.84 3.41
C ARG A 375 21.98 5.34 3.36
N VAL A 376 21.31 4.72 2.41
CA VAL A 376 21.62 3.34 1.98
C VAL A 376 21.96 3.43 0.50
N ILE A 377 23.20 3.10 0.13
CA ILE A 377 23.68 3.09 -1.26
C ILE A 377 23.79 1.65 -1.70
N VAL A 378 23.08 1.31 -2.78
CA VAL A 378 22.92 -0.07 -3.23
C VAL A 378 23.41 -0.23 -4.68
N ASP A 379 24.32 -1.15 -4.90
CA ASP A 379 24.72 -1.65 -6.21
C ASP A 379 24.54 -3.17 -6.24
N VAL A 380 23.28 -3.61 -6.35
CA VAL A 380 22.86 -5.01 -6.29
C VAL A 380 21.91 -5.31 -7.44
N GLY A 381 22.11 -6.44 -8.12
CA GLY A 381 21.23 -6.94 -9.16
C GLY A 381 21.85 -7.00 -10.56
N ASP A 382 21.30 -7.90 -11.40
CA ASP A 382 21.71 -8.06 -12.81
C ASP A 382 21.32 -6.83 -13.63
N LYS A 383 22.28 -6.02 -14.03
CA LYS A 383 22.11 -4.92 -14.99
C LYS A 383 21.98 -5.43 -16.45
N GLN A 384 21.46 -6.66 -16.64
CA GLN A 384 21.18 -7.24 -17.97
C GLN A 384 19.91 -6.66 -18.61
N SER A 385 19.79 -5.34 -18.68
CA SER A 385 18.80 -4.75 -19.59
C SER A 385 19.43 -4.65 -21.00
N LEU A 386 18.78 -5.24 -21.97
CA LEU A 386 19.18 -5.37 -23.38
C LEU A 386 19.51 -4.03 -24.11
N HIS A 387 19.39 -2.89 -23.46
CA HIS A 387 19.64 -1.57 -24.06
C HIS A 387 20.94 -0.87 -23.65
N ASN A 388 21.74 -1.41 -22.71
CA ASN A 388 22.99 -0.78 -22.26
C ASN A 388 24.18 -1.74 -22.31
N HIS A 389 24.57 -2.16 -23.50
CA HIS A 389 25.82 -2.92 -23.75
C HIS A 389 27.11 -2.08 -23.71
N LEU A 390 27.07 -0.83 -23.27
CA LEU A 390 28.26 -0.12 -22.84
C LEU A 390 28.48 -0.42 -21.37
N SER A 391 28.99 -1.63 -21.20
CA SER A 391 29.69 -2.25 -20.08
C SER A 391 29.06 -2.06 -18.68
N THR A 392 28.73 -3.17 -18.09
CA THR A 392 28.55 -3.37 -16.64
C THR A 392 29.58 -2.56 -15.83
N PHE A 393 30.82 -2.46 -16.26
CA PHE A 393 31.88 -1.69 -15.61
C PHE A 393 31.62 -0.18 -15.55
N ALA A 394 31.19 0.46 -16.65
CA ALA A 394 30.86 1.90 -16.62
C ALA A 394 29.70 2.21 -15.66
N GLY A 395 28.73 1.32 -15.56
CA GLY A 395 27.65 1.43 -14.57
C GLY A 395 28.15 1.35 -13.14
N HIS A 396 29.05 0.41 -12.84
CA HIS A 396 29.71 0.33 -11.53
C HIS A 396 30.52 1.58 -11.21
N VAL A 397 31.27 2.13 -12.19
CA VAL A 397 32.04 3.37 -12.01
C VAL A 397 31.13 4.55 -11.65
N GLU A 398 29.95 4.68 -12.24
CA GLU A 398 29.01 5.75 -11.85
C GLU A 398 28.50 5.59 -10.40
N VAL A 399 28.23 4.36 -9.96
CA VAL A 399 27.88 4.11 -8.56
C VAL A 399 29.06 4.41 -7.65
N LEU A 400 30.30 4.03 -8.01
CA LEU A 400 31.50 4.36 -7.25
C LEU A 400 31.71 5.87 -7.14
N LYS A 401 31.49 6.64 -8.21
CA LYS A 401 31.52 8.12 -8.15
C LYS A 401 30.51 8.68 -7.17
N LYS A 402 29.25 8.20 -7.21
CA LYS A 402 28.21 8.59 -6.25
C LYS A 402 28.65 8.24 -4.83
N LEU A 403 29.12 7.02 -4.62
CA LEU A 403 29.59 6.51 -3.35
C LEU A 403 30.70 7.39 -2.76
N LEU A 404 31.76 7.64 -3.53
CA LEU A 404 32.90 8.45 -3.09
C LEU A 404 32.54 9.92 -2.83
N ARG A 405 31.48 10.42 -3.44
CA ARG A 405 30.98 11.79 -3.20
C ARG A 405 30.12 11.88 -1.96
N GLU A 406 29.29 10.87 -1.68
CA GLU A 406 28.15 10.96 -0.75
C GLU A 406 28.32 10.12 0.53
N ALA A 407 29.23 9.12 0.54
CA ALA A 407 29.36 8.20 1.67
C ALA A 407 30.15 8.83 2.84
N ASP A 408 29.58 8.68 4.02
CA ASP A 408 30.08 9.09 5.32
C ASP A 408 29.86 7.97 6.36
N ASP A 409 30.17 8.23 7.62
CA ASP A 409 29.99 7.30 8.75
C ASP A 409 28.53 6.94 9.05
N ALA A 410 27.56 7.74 8.56
CA ALA A 410 26.12 7.46 8.64
C ALA A 410 25.57 6.81 7.35
N THR A 411 26.42 6.22 6.52
CA THR A 411 26.05 5.58 5.26
C THR A 411 26.22 4.06 5.35
N LEU A 412 25.18 3.31 4.94
CA LEU A 412 25.25 1.87 4.70
C LEU A 412 25.47 1.61 3.20
N VAL A 413 26.53 0.89 2.86
CA VAL A 413 26.89 0.54 1.48
C VAL A 413 26.71 -0.95 1.24
N LEU A 414 26.00 -1.30 0.17
CA LEU A 414 25.73 -2.67 -0.24
C LEU A 414 26.13 -2.84 -1.71
N MET A 415 27.24 -3.53 -1.97
CA MET A 415 27.78 -3.68 -3.32
C MET A 415 27.97 -5.16 -3.67
N ASP A 416 27.39 -5.57 -4.78
CA ASP A 416 27.58 -6.91 -5.32
C ASP A 416 28.67 -6.91 -6.39
N GLU A 417 29.55 -7.92 -6.33
CA GLU A 417 30.62 -8.16 -7.30
C GLU A 417 31.60 -6.99 -7.51
N LEU A 418 32.06 -6.35 -6.42
CA LEU A 418 33.02 -5.24 -6.50
C LEU A 418 34.29 -5.63 -7.25
N GLY A 419 34.68 -4.78 -8.23
CA GLY A 419 35.87 -4.91 -9.04
C GLY A 419 35.71 -5.80 -10.28
N THR A 420 34.45 -6.20 -10.60
CA THR A 420 34.16 -7.01 -11.80
C THR A 420 33.90 -6.15 -13.05
N GLY A 421 33.94 -6.76 -14.22
CA GLY A 421 33.65 -6.11 -15.49
C GLY A 421 34.86 -5.48 -16.21
N THR A 422 36.06 -5.62 -15.66
CA THR A 422 37.33 -5.23 -16.27
C THR A 422 38.39 -6.35 -16.09
N ASP A 423 39.66 -6.09 -16.45
CA ASP A 423 40.74 -7.00 -16.14
C ASP A 423 40.78 -7.34 -14.64
N PRO A 424 40.95 -8.61 -14.25
CA PRO A 424 40.88 -9.02 -12.85
C PRO A 424 41.92 -8.34 -11.93
N GLU A 425 43.09 -8.00 -12.41
CA GLU A 425 44.12 -7.33 -11.61
C GLU A 425 43.85 -5.84 -11.46
N GLU A 426 43.38 -5.18 -12.52
CA GLU A 426 42.93 -3.79 -12.47
C GLU A 426 41.67 -3.66 -11.58
N GLY A 427 40.71 -4.56 -11.74
CA GLY A 427 39.50 -4.60 -10.95
C GLY A 427 39.75 -4.80 -9.45
N ALA A 428 40.67 -5.72 -9.11
CA ALA A 428 41.11 -5.95 -7.73
C ALA A 428 41.81 -4.72 -7.14
N SER A 429 42.69 -4.08 -7.92
CA SER A 429 43.41 -2.89 -7.47
C SER A 429 42.48 -1.71 -7.21
N LEU A 430 41.49 -1.48 -8.10
CA LEU A 430 40.45 -0.46 -7.92
C LEU A 430 39.60 -0.77 -6.70
N ALA A 431 39.16 -2.01 -6.53
CA ALA A 431 38.34 -2.43 -5.41
C ALA A 431 39.06 -2.24 -4.05
N MET A 432 40.36 -2.59 -3.97
CA MET A 432 41.15 -2.34 -2.77
C MET A 432 41.25 -0.85 -2.45
N ALA A 433 41.50 0.00 -3.45
CA ALA A 433 41.55 1.46 -3.26
C ALA A 433 40.22 2.04 -2.78
N VAL A 434 39.08 1.56 -3.30
CA VAL A 434 37.73 1.96 -2.86
C VAL A 434 37.49 1.52 -1.41
N LEU A 435 37.80 0.26 -1.06
CA LEU A 435 37.64 -0.25 0.31
C LEU A 435 38.51 0.52 1.32
N ASP A 436 39.74 0.86 0.98
CA ASP A 436 40.62 1.69 1.81
C ASP A 436 40.04 3.09 2.06
N GLU A 437 39.47 3.72 1.02
CA GLU A 437 38.82 5.03 1.14
C GLU A 437 37.55 4.97 1.99
N LEU A 438 36.71 3.94 1.82
CA LEU A 438 35.52 3.74 2.64
C LEU A 438 35.85 3.47 4.11
N ALA A 439 36.91 2.70 4.37
CA ALA A 439 37.40 2.45 5.72
C ALA A 439 37.89 3.74 6.40
N LYS A 440 38.61 4.60 5.68
CA LYS A 440 39.06 5.92 6.20
C LYS A 440 37.87 6.81 6.58
N ARG A 441 36.74 6.73 5.86
CA ARG A 441 35.51 7.47 6.13
C ARG A 441 34.59 6.79 7.14
N LYS A 442 35.00 5.66 7.69
CA LYS A 442 34.24 4.85 8.65
C LYS A 442 32.85 4.42 8.11
N VAL A 443 32.76 4.19 6.81
CA VAL A 443 31.51 3.76 6.15
C VAL A 443 31.16 2.35 6.59
N HIS A 444 29.89 2.10 6.88
CA HIS A 444 29.38 0.77 7.17
C HIS A 444 28.93 0.07 5.87
N GLY A 445 29.20 -1.23 5.74
CA GLY A 445 28.73 -1.89 4.52
C GLY A 445 29.07 -3.36 4.37
N ILE A 446 28.53 -3.90 3.28
CA ILE A 446 28.80 -5.27 2.83
C ILE A 446 29.16 -5.22 1.35
N VAL A 447 30.25 -5.87 1.03
CA VAL A 447 30.72 -5.98 -0.35
C VAL A 447 30.90 -7.45 -0.68
N THR A 448 30.43 -7.89 -1.83
CA THR A 448 30.73 -9.22 -2.32
C THR A 448 31.79 -9.18 -3.42
N THR A 449 32.57 -10.22 -3.50
CA THR A 449 33.56 -10.36 -4.56
C THR A 449 33.99 -11.82 -4.75
N HIS A 450 34.48 -12.13 -5.93
CA HIS A 450 35.17 -13.40 -6.22
C HIS A 450 36.67 -13.21 -6.45
N LEU A 451 37.18 -11.97 -6.34
CA LEU A 451 38.57 -11.65 -6.59
C LEU A 451 39.47 -12.05 -5.40
N THR A 452 40.41 -12.96 -5.64
CA THR A 452 41.31 -13.50 -4.60
C THR A 452 42.17 -12.46 -3.87
N PRO A 453 42.70 -11.39 -4.51
CA PRO A 453 43.51 -10.39 -3.81
C PRO A 453 42.76 -9.65 -2.70
N LEU A 454 41.46 -9.44 -2.83
CA LEU A 454 40.65 -8.76 -1.81
C LEU A 454 40.54 -9.55 -0.51
N LYS A 455 40.66 -10.87 -0.55
CA LYS A 455 40.66 -11.72 0.65
C LYS A 455 41.83 -11.38 1.57
N GLY A 456 43.03 -11.37 1.03
CA GLY A 456 44.24 -11.01 1.79
C GLY A 456 44.26 -9.54 2.22
N PHE A 457 43.72 -8.66 1.40
CA PHE A 457 43.59 -7.25 1.73
C PHE A 457 42.70 -7.03 2.95
N ALA A 458 41.51 -7.68 3.00
CA ALA A 458 40.58 -7.55 4.13
C ALA A 458 41.20 -8.08 5.45
N ASP A 459 42.01 -9.12 5.43
CA ASP A 459 42.68 -9.65 6.63
C ASP A 459 43.73 -8.70 7.22
N GLN A 460 44.27 -7.78 6.41
CA GLN A 460 45.29 -6.82 6.83
C GLN A 460 44.68 -5.50 7.35
N HIS A 461 43.38 -5.28 7.15
CA HIS A 461 42.68 -4.06 7.54
C HIS A 461 41.80 -4.26 8.77
N ALA A 462 42.05 -3.52 9.84
CA ALA A 462 41.29 -3.62 11.09
C ALA A 462 39.78 -3.30 10.90
N TYR A 463 39.45 -2.48 9.89
CA TYR A 463 38.08 -2.04 9.60
C TYR A 463 37.28 -3.02 8.74
N LEU A 464 37.96 -3.93 8.07
CA LEU A 464 37.39 -4.92 7.18
C LEU A 464 37.34 -6.28 7.88
N ARG A 465 36.31 -7.05 7.56
CA ARG A 465 36.19 -8.43 8.02
C ARG A 465 35.87 -9.34 6.84
N ASN A 466 36.60 -10.43 6.72
CA ASN A 466 36.26 -11.48 5.77
C ASN A 466 35.07 -12.31 6.24
N ALA A 467 34.24 -12.70 5.30
CA ALA A 467 33.24 -13.73 5.47
C ALA A 467 33.09 -14.57 4.20
N SER A 468 32.52 -15.74 4.34
CA SER A 468 32.22 -16.61 3.21
C SER A 468 30.85 -17.27 3.39
N MET A 469 30.25 -17.63 2.26
CA MET A 469 29.06 -18.51 2.26
C MET A 469 29.55 -19.95 2.44
N ARG A 470 29.04 -20.60 3.49
CA ARG A 470 29.37 -22.00 3.79
C ARG A 470 28.85 -22.93 2.70
N PHE A 471 29.64 -23.93 2.37
CA PHE A 471 29.29 -24.90 1.35
C PHE A 471 29.46 -26.32 1.92
N ASP A 472 28.44 -27.16 1.70
CA ASP A 472 28.51 -28.58 2.06
C ASP A 472 29.30 -29.33 0.99
N HIS A 473 30.52 -29.72 1.34
CA HIS A 473 31.41 -30.47 0.44
C HIS A 473 31.00 -31.93 0.26
N VAL A 474 30.17 -32.47 1.15
CA VAL A 474 29.66 -33.86 1.06
C VAL A 474 28.53 -33.94 0.06
N ASN A 475 27.54 -33.08 0.25
CA ASN A 475 26.34 -33.01 -0.63
C ASN A 475 26.55 -32.10 -1.84
N LEU A 476 27.68 -31.42 -1.92
CA LEU A 476 28.04 -30.44 -2.95
C LEU A 476 26.93 -29.42 -3.17
N ALA A 477 26.42 -28.83 -2.07
CA ALA A 477 25.32 -27.89 -2.06
C ALA A 477 25.61 -26.67 -1.19
N PRO A 478 25.10 -25.46 -1.52
CA PRO A 478 25.19 -24.32 -0.64
C PRO A 478 24.34 -24.56 0.62
N THR A 479 24.88 -24.21 1.80
CA THR A 479 24.11 -24.24 3.05
C THR A 479 23.38 -22.91 3.31
N TYR A 480 23.72 -21.86 2.57
CA TYR A 480 23.22 -20.48 2.74
C TYR A 480 23.59 -19.85 4.10
N GLU A 481 24.47 -20.47 4.85
CA GLU A 481 24.99 -19.94 6.12
C GLU A 481 26.20 -19.03 5.87
N LEU A 482 26.27 -17.91 6.60
CA LEU A 482 27.41 -16.97 6.56
C LEU A 482 28.42 -17.35 7.64
N GLU A 483 29.67 -17.54 7.26
CA GLU A 483 30.79 -17.88 8.14
C GLU A 483 31.80 -16.71 8.17
N PHE A 484 32.12 -16.24 9.37
CA PHE A 484 32.97 -15.07 9.57
C PHE A 484 34.43 -15.44 9.81
N GLY A 485 35.35 -14.56 9.37
CA GLY A 485 36.79 -14.76 9.57
C GLY A 485 37.40 -15.79 8.64
N VAL A 486 36.63 -16.32 7.71
CA VAL A 486 37.10 -17.30 6.73
C VAL A 486 36.86 -16.79 5.33
N ALA A 487 37.91 -16.74 4.52
CA ALA A 487 37.79 -16.42 3.10
C ALA A 487 37.31 -17.65 2.31
N GLY A 488 36.25 -17.47 1.50
CA GLY A 488 35.65 -18.56 0.73
C GLY A 488 36.61 -19.15 -0.33
N GLN A 489 36.51 -20.46 -0.55
CA GLN A 489 37.25 -21.15 -1.60
C GLN A 489 36.52 -21.03 -2.95
N SER A 490 37.27 -21.11 -4.03
CA SER A 490 36.72 -21.17 -5.38
C SER A 490 36.23 -22.60 -5.66
N LEU A 491 34.91 -22.76 -5.90
CA LEU A 491 34.26 -24.07 -6.09
C LEU A 491 33.90 -24.35 -7.55
N GLY A 492 34.34 -23.53 -8.49
CA GLY A 492 33.98 -23.64 -9.90
C GLY A 492 34.20 -25.01 -10.53
N LEU A 493 35.38 -25.61 -10.29
CA LEU A 493 35.71 -26.94 -10.82
C LEU A 493 34.89 -28.05 -10.16
N ILE A 494 34.58 -27.95 -8.87
CA ILE A 494 33.74 -28.90 -8.14
C ILE A 494 32.29 -28.84 -8.66
N ILE A 495 31.77 -27.66 -8.86
CA ILE A 495 30.43 -27.45 -9.41
C ILE A 495 30.35 -27.94 -10.87
N ALA A 496 31.37 -27.70 -11.67
CA ALA A 496 31.45 -28.20 -13.05
C ALA A 496 31.45 -29.72 -13.12
N GLU A 497 32.22 -30.39 -12.24
CA GLU A 497 32.26 -31.86 -12.11
C GLU A 497 30.88 -32.42 -11.74
N LYS A 498 30.18 -31.81 -10.75
CA LYS A 498 28.82 -32.17 -10.35
C LYS A 498 27.81 -32.02 -11.48
N ASN A 499 27.96 -30.99 -12.31
CA ASN A 499 27.07 -30.76 -13.46
C ASN A 499 27.41 -31.64 -14.68
N GLY A 500 28.26 -32.65 -14.51
CA GLY A 500 28.48 -33.69 -15.49
C GLY A 500 29.64 -33.44 -16.47
N LEU A 501 30.53 -32.46 -16.22
CA LEU A 501 31.75 -32.37 -17.00
C LEU A 501 32.65 -33.58 -16.74
N PRO A 502 33.29 -34.15 -17.79
CA PRO A 502 34.14 -35.32 -17.64
C PRO A 502 35.31 -35.10 -16.65
N SER A 503 35.54 -36.06 -15.75
CA SER A 503 36.58 -35.99 -14.71
C SER A 503 37.96 -35.78 -15.28
N GLU A 504 38.25 -36.31 -16.48
CA GLU A 504 39.51 -36.06 -17.18
C GLU A 504 39.73 -34.57 -17.53
N LEU A 505 38.65 -33.87 -17.95
CA LEU A 505 38.72 -32.46 -18.24
C LEU A 505 38.95 -31.65 -16.96
N ILE A 506 38.25 -32.02 -15.88
CA ILE A 506 38.41 -31.39 -14.56
C ILE A 506 39.82 -31.56 -14.01
N ASN A 507 40.39 -32.76 -14.14
CA ASN A 507 41.75 -33.01 -13.69
C ASN A 507 42.82 -32.21 -14.48
N ARG A 508 42.62 -32.04 -15.78
CA ARG A 508 43.48 -31.13 -16.58
C ARG A 508 43.33 -29.69 -16.14
N ALA A 509 42.10 -29.23 -15.89
CA ALA A 509 41.83 -27.87 -15.41
C ALA A 509 42.49 -27.62 -14.03
N ARG A 510 42.46 -28.60 -13.12
CA ARG A 510 43.20 -28.55 -11.84
C ARG A 510 44.73 -28.44 -12.06
N GLY A 511 45.29 -29.17 -13.06
CA GLY A 511 46.68 -29.06 -13.45
C GLY A 511 47.07 -27.65 -13.87
N TYR A 512 46.32 -27.05 -14.80
CA TYR A 512 46.56 -25.67 -15.24
C TYR A 512 46.40 -24.65 -14.10
N LEU A 513 45.42 -24.84 -13.19
CA LEU A 513 45.25 -23.97 -12.03
C LEU A 513 46.49 -23.99 -11.12
N ASN A 514 47.06 -25.18 -10.89
CA ASN A 514 48.30 -25.33 -10.10
C ASN A 514 49.51 -24.66 -10.78
N GLU A 515 49.64 -24.76 -12.11
CA GLU A 515 50.69 -24.08 -12.88
C GLU A 515 50.57 -22.55 -12.77
N ILE A 516 49.36 -22.00 -12.87
CA ILE A 516 49.07 -20.56 -12.71
C ILE A 516 49.44 -20.10 -11.29
N HIS A 517 49.14 -20.90 -10.26
CA HIS A 517 49.46 -20.56 -8.86
C HIS A 517 50.96 -20.66 -8.59
N ALA A 518 51.69 -21.54 -9.28
CA ALA A 518 53.14 -21.68 -9.13
C ALA A 518 53.93 -20.59 -9.87
N ALA A 519 53.31 -19.96 -10.89
CA ALA A 519 53.90 -18.86 -11.67
C ALA A 519 53.71 -17.48 -11.03
N ARG A 520 52.86 -17.38 -10.01
CA ARG A 520 52.65 -16.18 -9.18
C ARG A 520 53.43 -16.25 -7.87
#